data_2493419fbce7a9c5b3e9f0ca3ff4d8ba
#
_entry.id   2493419fbce7a9c5b3e9f0ca3ff4d8ba
#
_cell.length_a   1.000
_cell.length_b   1.000
_cell.length_c   1.000
_cell.angle_alpha   90.00
_cell.angle_beta   90.00
_cell.angle_gamma   90.00
#
_symmetry.space_group_name_H-M   'P 1'
#
loop_
_entity.id
_entity.type
_entity.pdbx_description
1 polymer ?
#
loop_
_entity_poly.entity_id
_entity_poly.type
_entity_poly.pdbx_seq_one_letter_code
_entity_poly.pdbx_strand_id
1 'polypeptide(L)' 'MTKERKQEIINTYKREEKDTGSPEVQIALLTERINELTEHLKVHVKDNHSRRGLLKMVGKRRNL' A
#
# COMPACT_ATOMS: atom_id res chain seq x y z
N MET A 1 -4.66 -4.04 5.94
CA MET A 1 -3.29 -4.07 6.50
C MET A 1 -3.36 -3.85 8.00
N THR A 2 -2.71 -4.70 8.78
CA THR A 2 -2.69 -4.55 10.24
C THR A 2 -1.64 -3.53 10.67
N LYS A 3 -1.74 -3.04 11.93
CA LYS A 3 -0.73 -2.15 12.48
C LYS A 3 0.63 -2.82 12.53
N GLU A 4 0.67 -4.09 12.89
CA GLU A 4 1.91 -4.86 12.97
C GLU A 4 2.59 -4.96 11.61
N ARG A 5 1.82 -5.27 10.56
CA ARG A 5 2.37 -5.37 9.21
C ARG A 5 2.84 -4.02 8.70
N LYS A 6 2.10 -2.96 8.99
CA LYS A 6 2.49 -1.60 8.63
C LYS A 6 3.82 -1.23 9.29
N GLN A 7 3.96 -1.54 10.57
CA GLN A 7 5.18 -1.25 11.31
C GLN A 7 6.38 -2.04 10.78
N GLU A 8 6.18 -3.31 10.42
CA GLU A 8 7.22 -4.11 9.80
C GLU A 8 7.74 -3.49 8.51
N ILE A 9 6.81 -3.02 7.65
CA ILE A 9 7.17 -2.39 6.39
C ILE A 9 7.96 -1.11 6.64
N ILE A 10 7.51 -0.27 7.56
CA ILE A 10 8.19 0.96 7.91
C ILE A 10 9.61 0.66 8.41
N ASN A 11 9.75 -0.32 9.30
CA ASN A 11 11.05 -0.68 9.86
C ASN A 11 12.01 -1.25 8.82
N THR A 12 11.48 -1.95 7.82
CA THR A 12 12.28 -2.57 6.77
C THR A 12 12.82 -1.54 5.77
N TYR A 13 12.00 -0.54 5.41
CA TYR A 13 12.33 0.39 4.32
C TYR A 13 12.71 1.79 4.77
N LYS A 14 12.61 2.11 6.05
CA LYS A 14 12.97 3.45 6.54
C LYS A 14 14.46 3.71 6.35
N ARG A 15 14.80 4.96 6.00
CA ARG A 15 16.17 5.38 5.83
C ARG A 15 16.81 5.80 7.15
N GLU A 16 15.99 6.28 8.09
CA GLU A 16 16.39 6.68 9.43
C GLU A 16 15.43 6.08 10.43
N GLU A 17 15.81 6.02 11.70
CA GLU A 17 14.99 5.44 12.74
C GLU A 17 13.60 6.08 12.84
N LYS A 18 13.51 7.39 12.60
CA LYS A 18 12.24 8.13 12.65
C LYS A 18 11.54 8.25 11.29
N ASP A 19 12.09 7.63 10.25
CA ASP A 19 11.55 7.75 8.90
C ASP A 19 10.32 6.86 8.73
N THR A 20 9.13 7.49 8.73
CA THR A 20 7.87 6.80 8.46
C THR A 20 7.19 7.31 7.18
N GLY A 21 7.79 8.31 6.53
CA GLY A 21 7.18 8.99 5.38
C GLY A 21 8.08 9.12 4.16
N SER A 22 9.23 8.44 4.11
CA SER A 22 10.07 8.49 2.92
C SER A 22 9.38 7.87 1.71
N PRO A 23 9.79 8.23 0.47
CA PRO A 23 9.24 7.59 -0.72
C PRO A 23 9.36 6.06 -0.69
N GLU A 24 10.45 5.53 -0.18
CA GLU A 24 10.65 4.08 -0.08
C GLU A 24 9.62 3.43 0.84
N VAL A 25 9.36 4.02 2.00
CA VAL A 25 8.34 3.53 2.93
C VAL A 25 6.95 3.66 2.31
N GLN A 26 6.65 4.80 1.69
CA GLN A 26 5.34 5.01 1.06
C GLN A 26 5.09 4.02 -0.07
N ILE A 27 6.08 3.75 -0.91
CA ILE A 27 5.96 2.77 -1.99
C ILE A 27 5.70 1.38 -1.41
N ALA A 28 6.41 1.00 -0.36
CA ALA A 28 6.24 -0.31 0.26
C ALA A 28 4.85 -0.49 0.86
N LEU A 29 4.33 0.53 1.56
CA LEU A 29 2.99 0.50 2.13
C LEU A 29 1.92 0.45 1.05
N LEU A 30 2.07 1.24 -0.01
CA LEU A 30 1.13 1.22 -1.13
C LEU A 30 1.14 -0.12 -1.85
N THR A 31 2.30 -0.72 -2.03
CA THR A 31 2.41 -2.04 -2.66
C THR A 31 1.65 -3.09 -1.87
N GLU A 32 1.79 -3.10 -0.54
CA GLU A 32 1.06 -4.02 0.32
C GLU A 32 -0.46 -3.83 0.19
N ARG A 33 -0.93 -2.58 0.24
CA ARG A 33 -2.36 -2.27 0.08
C ARG A 33 -2.88 -2.64 -1.30
N ILE A 34 -2.10 -2.39 -2.35
CA ILE A 34 -2.46 -2.75 -3.71
C ILE A 34 -2.64 -4.27 -3.82
N ASN A 35 -1.73 -5.03 -3.22
CA ASN A 35 -1.82 -6.49 -3.24
C ASN A 35 -3.05 -6.98 -2.49
N GLU A 36 -3.37 -6.40 -1.32
CA GLU A 36 -4.57 -6.75 -0.56
C GLU A 36 -5.84 -6.48 -1.36
N LEU A 37 -5.94 -5.30 -1.99
CA LEU A 37 -7.11 -4.95 -2.81
C LEU A 37 -7.22 -5.81 -4.06
N THR A 38 -6.09 -6.16 -4.67
CA THR A 38 -6.07 -7.05 -5.83
C THR A 38 -6.68 -8.40 -5.47
N GLU A 39 -6.27 -8.97 -4.32
CA GLU A 39 -6.83 -10.23 -3.84
C GLU A 39 -8.33 -10.09 -3.50
N HIS A 40 -8.70 -8.98 -2.85
CA HIS A 40 -10.11 -8.68 -2.54
C HIS A 40 -10.96 -8.66 -3.82
N LEU A 41 -10.47 -8.02 -4.87
CA LEU A 41 -11.22 -7.90 -6.14
C LEU A 41 -11.32 -9.20 -6.92
N LYS A 42 -10.47 -10.17 -6.67
CA LYS A 42 -10.61 -11.51 -7.25
C LYS A 42 -11.86 -12.22 -6.74
N VAL A 43 -12.25 -11.93 -5.49
CA VAL A 43 -13.44 -12.51 -4.87
C VAL A 43 -14.66 -11.60 -5.07
N HIS A 44 -14.48 -10.30 -4.90
CA HIS A 44 -15.54 -9.30 -5.01
C HIS A 44 -15.40 -8.49 -6.30
N VAL A 45 -15.61 -9.16 -7.43
CA VAL A 45 -15.35 -8.60 -8.77
C VAL A 45 -16.22 -7.39 -9.12
N LYS A 46 -17.36 -7.22 -8.44
CA LYS A 46 -18.28 -6.11 -8.69
C LYS A 46 -18.09 -4.94 -7.72
N ASP A 47 -17.08 -4.99 -6.87
CA ASP A 47 -16.80 -3.92 -5.92
C ASP A 47 -16.07 -2.76 -6.63
N ASN A 48 -16.86 -1.91 -7.29
CA ASN A 48 -16.33 -0.79 -8.05
C ASN A 48 -15.69 0.28 -7.18
N HIS A 49 -16.12 0.41 -5.94
CA HIS A 49 -15.54 1.37 -5.00
C HIS A 49 -14.09 1.00 -4.67
N SER A 50 -13.86 -0.26 -4.36
CA SER A 50 -12.51 -0.77 -4.09
C SER A 50 -11.62 -0.70 -5.34
N ARG A 51 -12.21 -0.93 -6.53
CA ARG A 51 -11.48 -0.83 -7.78
C ARG A 51 -10.98 0.58 -8.04
N ARG A 52 -11.80 1.60 -7.75
CA ARG A 52 -11.39 3.00 -7.83
C ARG A 52 -10.26 3.31 -6.85
N GLY A 53 -10.36 2.80 -5.63
CA GLY A 53 -9.32 2.95 -4.63
C GLY A 53 -8.00 2.34 -5.07
N LEU A 54 -8.06 1.15 -5.67
CA LEU A 54 -6.88 0.48 -6.23
C LEU A 54 -6.20 1.33 -7.31
N LEU A 55 -6.98 1.87 -8.25
CA LEU A 55 -6.44 2.70 -9.32
C LEU A 55 -5.76 3.97 -8.78
N LYS A 56 -6.35 4.60 -7.75
CA LYS A 56 -5.74 5.76 -7.09
C LYS A 56 -4.42 5.41 -6.44
N MET A 57 -4.34 4.26 -5.77
CA MET A 57 -3.11 3.81 -5.12
C MET A 57 -2.02 3.49 -6.13
N VAL A 58 -2.37 2.85 -7.24
CA VAL A 58 -1.42 2.56 -8.32
C VAL A 58 -0.86 3.86 -8.89
N GLY A 59 -1.73 4.86 -9.14
CA GLY A 59 -1.31 6.16 -9.63
C GLY A 59 -0.39 6.88 -8.66
N LYS A 60 -0.73 6.86 -7.36
CA LYS A 60 0.11 7.47 -6.33
C LYS A 60 1.47 6.80 -6.23
N ARG A 61 1.51 5.47 -6.29
CA ARG A 61 2.78 4.72 -6.26
C ARG A 61 3.66 5.08 -7.44
N ARG A 62 3.07 5.24 -8.64
CA ARG A 62 3.81 5.61 -9.84
C ARG A 62 4.48 6.98 -9.72
N ASN A 63 3.86 7.91 -9.00
CA ASN A 63 4.37 9.27 -8.82
C ASN A 63 5.43 9.39 -7.71
N LEU A 64 5.65 8.36 -6.95
CA LEU A 64 6.68 8.32 -5.92
C LEU A 64 7.97 7.71 -6.49
#